data_12798481cf0fc110f8b651f4ae49a0ca
#
_entry.id   12798481cf0fc110f8b651f4ae49a0ca
#
_cell.length_a   1.000
_cell.length_b   1.000
_cell.length_c   1.000
_cell.angle_alpha   90.00
_cell.angle_beta   90.00
_cell.angle_gamma   90.00
#
_symmetry.space_group_name_H-M   'P 1'
#
loop_
_entity.id
_entity.type
_entity.pdbx_description
1 polymer ?
#
loop_
_entity_poly.entity_id
_entity_poly.type
_entity_poly.pdbx_seq_one_letter_code
_entity_poly.pdbx_strand_id
1 'polypeptide(L)'
;MDAHRHYVTVRGEEIVLGALLGALTGLATLTPVLLLASHLAPAGWLSLMHMPAGSLLDRVLYILAWAIPLAGAAAGGWYFARQESEQHMRGARLYRDPDEAAGILAGIEAARMSEAQRKDQVRGIIIGGVELSRRRETEHGLMTGLPGGGKTIGVIFPVLDQALARDDRVVAHDAKGDLTAARYDADTSVMLGPWDDRAAIWDAGADFFSPALVDEFAAVVCGADPKTAGQNLSFHIGAALLLRGLIKARMRAGEPWTWATLADDLAQPPRVLIQRAAQGDALVSKACPSAFSADPNAELGRGEEAMLSILSTSASFIMQFAAVQKSRGADARLFSLRRWLLGEADTDTRLVLLNNNAQYSKISRAIFGSMLTVVSALASSAAMPEKSADDAGVWLILDEARQLGPAGLEAATTVAEVGRSRGVRVLLGLQDQEQLAAEVGRDAAGPMLRMQGLRLYLRAAPEAAENLARTIGEREIQRIQSTAQAGAVQGKTATYDRVPVALAADFTGLGVRSDAGMLDIDIIAQVDDVLCHLIQRVDPRRYRPRGPALLPSQAWSHGALLALQPQPQPQHEAGPVLAPQRDADADAVMPAPDADADADDFSDLLGSGAGPRPDPDNSGLDLE
;
A
#
# COMPACT_ATOMS: atom_id res chain seq x y z
N MET A 1 -6.67 -37.44 1.23
CA MET A 1 -6.05 -36.65 2.34
C MET A 1 -4.71 -37.33 2.64
N ASP A 2 -3.71 -37.08 1.82
CA ASP A 2 -2.36 -37.58 2.06
C ASP A 2 -1.62 -36.59 2.92
N ALA A 3 -1.28 -37.02 4.15
CA ALA A 3 -0.47 -36.27 5.06
C ALA A 3 0.95 -36.19 4.47
N HIS A 4 1.27 -35.06 3.82
CA HIS A 4 2.64 -34.78 3.40
C HIS A 4 3.53 -34.71 4.63
N ARG A 5 4.34 -35.75 4.84
CA ARG A 5 5.36 -35.80 5.89
C ARG A 5 6.54 -34.98 5.42
N HIS A 6 6.71 -33.80 6.01
CA HIS A 6 7.95 -33.05 5.82
C HIS A 6 9.01 -33.59 6.78
N TYR A 7 10.14 -33.99 6.21
CA TYR A 7 11.33 -34.33 6.98
C TYR A 7 12.10 -33.06 7.27
N VAL A 8 12.28 -32.73 8.56
CA VAL A 8 13.23 -31.70 8.95
C VAL A 8 14.63 -32.24 8.71
N THR A 9 15.52 -31.42 8.15
CA THR A 9 16.93 -31.73 8.04
C THR A 9 17.51 -31.97 9.43
N VAL A 10 17.71 -33.24 9.75
CA VAL A 10 18.37 -33.67 11.01
C VAL A 10 19.79 -33.10 10.99
N ARG A 11 20.25 -32.55 12.12
CA ARG A 11 21.63 -32.07 12.25
C ARG A 11 22.58 -33.20 11.86
N GLY A 12 23.57 -32.91 11.03
CA GLY A 12 24.52 -33.93 10.53
C GLY A 12 25.16 -34.76 11.65
N GLU A 13 25.31 -34.21 12.86
CA GLU A 13 25.78 -34.87 14.07
C GLU A 13 24.89 -36.05 14.51
N GLU A 14 23.58 -35.97 14.37
CA GLU A 14 22.64 -37.03 14.77
C GLU A 14 22.65 -38.20 13.77
N ILE A 15 22.82 -37.89 12.48
CA ILE A 15 23.02 -38.93 11.44
C ILE A 15 24.31 -39.68 11.71
N VAL A 16 25.38 -38.97 12.04
CA VAL A 16 26.69 -39.57 12.38
C VAL A 16 26.56 -40.43 13.64
N LEU A 17 25.86 -39.97 14.67
CA LEU A 17 25.62 -40.73 15.91
C LEU A 17 24.81 -42.00 15.62
N GLY A 18 23.75 -41.89 14.80
CA GLY A 18 22.94 -43.03 14.38
C GLY A 18 23.76 -44.07 13.56
N ALA A 19 24.60 -43.59 12.68
CA ALA A 19 25.50 -44.44 11.91
C ALA A 19 26.53 -45.18 12.80
N LEU A 20 27.11 -44.47 13.79
CA LEU A 20 28.02 -45.05 14.79
C LEU A 20 27.33 -46.10 15.66
N LEU A 21 26.14 -45.84 16.15
CA LEU A 21 25.35 -46.78 16.95
C LEU A 21 24.94 -48.00 16.13
N GLY A 22 24.55 -47.82 14.88
CA GLY A 22 24.26 -48.92 13.95
C GLY A 22 25.48 -49.76 13.60
N ALA A 23 26.65 -49.14 13.44
CA ALA A 23 27.91 -49.85 13.23
C ALA A 23 28.33 -50.66 14.48
N LEU A 24 28.18 -50.07 15.68
CA LEU A 24 28.50 -50.77 16.96
C LEU A 24 27.56 -51.97 17.21
N THR A 25 26.27 -51.82 16.91
CA THR A 25 25.31 -52.95 17.01
C THR A 25 25.62 -54.03 15.98
N GLY A 26 26.00 -53.64 14.76
CA GLY A 26 26.45 -54.58 13.74
C GLY A 26 27.73 -55.34 14.16
N LEU A 27 28.70 -54.64 14.76
CA LEU A 27 29.91 -55.27 15.30
C LEU A 27 29.61 -56.22 16.46
N ALA A 28 28.71 -55.84 17.38
CA ALA A 28 28.31 -56.67 18.51
C ALA A 28 27.59 -57.94 18.08
N THR A 29 26.78 -57.91 17.04
CA THR A 29 26.10 -59.08 16.46
C THR A 29 27.06 -59.99 15.70
N LEU A 30 28.14 -59.43 15.16
CA LEU A 30 29.17 -60.16 14.43
C LEU A 30 30.18 -60.82 15.37
N THR A 31 30.39 -60.29 16.58
CA THR A 31 31.36 -60.80 17.51
C THR A 31 31.21 -62.29 17.83
N PRO A 32 29.98 -62.87 18.06
CA PRO A 32 29.79 -64.30 18.24
C PRO A 32 30.13 -65.12 17.01
N VAL A 33 29.82 -64.59 15.81
CA VAL A 33 30.11 -65.29 14.53
C VAL A 33 31.60 -65.30 14.24
N LEU A 34 32.32 -64.20 14.54
CA LEU A 34 33.77 -64.10 14.40
C LEU A 34 34.51 -64.93 15.43
N LEU A 35 33.97 -65.03 16.66
CA LEU A 35 34.50 -65.93 17.69
C LEU A 35 34.34 -67.40 17.29
N LEU A 36 33.25 -67.80 16.68
CA LEU A 36 33.04 -69.13 16.14
C LEU A 36 34.00 -69.40 14.96
N ALA A 37 34.21 -68.43 14.08
CA ALA A 37 35.12 -68.50 12.95
C ALA A 37 36.61 -68.49 13.38
N SER A 38 36.96 -67.84 14.51
CA SER A 38 38.32 -67.82 15.06
C SER A 38 38.79 -69.16 15.61
N HIS A 39 37.88 -70.07 15.94
CA HIS A 39 38.21 -71.45 16.21
C HIS A 39 38.66 -72.23 14.96
N LEU A 40 38.35 -71.70 13.79
CA LEU A 40 38.73 -72.30 12.45
C LEU A 40 39.92 -71.60 11.82
N ALA A 41 40.39 -70.45 12.29
CA ALA A 41 41.52 -69.69 11.77
C ALA A 41 42.31 -69.00 12.88
N PRO A 42 43.52 -69.37 13.23
CA PRO A 42 44.32 -68.86 14.35
C PRO A 42 44.98 -67.49 14.10
N ALA A 43 44.62 -66.75 13.08
CA ALA A 43 45.17 -65.42 12.76
C ALA A 43 44.33 -64.31 13.32
N GLY A 44 44.83 -63.51 14.27
CA GLY A 44 44.16 -62.48 14.99
C GLY A 44 43.54 -61.35 14.15
N TRP A 45 42.81 -60.43 14.81
CA TRP A 45 42.04 -59.31 14.22
C TRP A 45 42.76 -58.46 13.14
N LEU A 46 44.11 -58.48 13.11
CA LEU A 46 44.91 -57.78 12.09
C LEU A 46 44.83 -58.41 10.72
N SER A 47 44.40 -59.70 10.61
CA SER A 47 44.19 -60.37 9.28
C SER A 47 42.90 -59.90 8.58
N LEU A 48 41.99 -59.16 9.24
CA LEU A 48 40.79 -58.59 8.63
C LEU A 48 41.10 -57.41 7.69
N MET A 49 42.33 -56.90 7.67
CA MET A 49 42.71 -55.83 6.73
C MET A 49 43.08 -56.36 5.32
N HIS A 50 43.27 -57.65 5.18
CA HIS A 50 43.64 -58.24 3.88
C HIS A 50 42.70 -59.40 3.53
N MET A 51 42.22 -59.41 2.27
CA MET A 51 41.33 -60.46 1.79
C MET A 51 42.10 -61.78 1.81
N PRO A 52 41.63 -62.82 2.51
CA PRO A 52 42.35 -64.07 2.63
C PRO A 52 42.42 -64.81 1.29
N ALA A 53 43.59 -65.38 1.01
CA ALA A 53 43.84 -66.25 -0.20
C ALA A 53 43.27 -67.67 -0.03
N GLY A 54 42.34 -67.84 0.97
CA GLY A 54 41.79 -69.12 1.38
C GLY A 54 40.58 -69.62 0.57
N SER A 55 39.82 -70.51 1.20
CA SER A 55 38.62 -71.13 0.62
C SER A 55 37.50 -70.09 0.32
N LEU A 56 36.53 -70.48 -0.50
CA LEU A 56 35.35 -69.66 -0.81
C LEU A 56 34.64 -69.21 0.45
N LEU A 57 34.58 -70.02 1.49
CA LEU A 57 33.98 -69.76 2.79
C LEU A 57 34.70 -68.62 3.48
N ASP A 58 36.02 -68.55 3.51
CA ASP A 58 36.82 -67.50 4.15
C ASP A 58 36.57 -66.15 3.46
N ARG A 59 36.42 -66.13 2.14
CA ARG A 59 36.09 -64.91 1.39
C ARG A 59 34.67 -64.39 1.71
N VAL A 60 33.69 -65.31 1.81
CA VAL A 60 32.31 -64.95 2.16
C VAL A 60 32.23 -64.39 3.61
N LEU A 61 32.93 -65.03 4.55
CA LEU A 61 32.99 -64.55 5.92
C LEU A 61 33.66 -63.17 6.05
N TYR A 62 34.72 -62.93 5.26
CA TYR A 62 35.39 -61.65 5.18
C TYR A 62 34.45 -60.56 4.64
N ILE A 63 33.71 -60.78 3.56
CA ILE A 63 32.75 -59.87 2.99
C ILE A 63 31.61 -59.55 4.00
N LEU A 64 31.08 -60.57 4.65
CA LEU A 64 30.05 -60.40 5.68
C LEU A 64 30.54 -59.61 6.90
N ALA A 65 31.80 -59.80 7.28
CA ALA A 65 32.41 -59.06 8.39
C ALA A 65 32.44 -57.53 8.20
N TRP A 66 32.56 -57.10 6.96
CA TRP A 66 32.50 -55.67 6.62
C TRP A 66 31.11 -55.22 6.20
N ALA A 67 30.35 -56.03 5.48
CA ALA A 67 29.03 -55.69 4.96
C ALA A 67 27.99 -55.45 6.10
N ILE A 68 28.05 -56.24 7.18
CA ILE A 68 27.07 -56.15 8.26
C ILE A 68 27.23 -54.85 9.09
N PRO A 69 28.45 -54.42 9.52
CA PRO A 69 28.63 -53.14 10.20
C PRO A 69 28.27 -51.94 9.29
N LEU A 70 28.62 -52.01 7.99
CA LEU A 70 28.26 -50.99 7.01
C LEU A 70 26.74 -50.90 6.80
N ALA A 71 26.08 -52.05 6.67
CA ALA A 71 24.63 -52.11 6.59
C ALA A 71 23.95 -51.60 7.88
N GLY A 72 24.53 -51.93 9.04
CA GLY A 72 24.09 -51.40 10.34
C GLY A 72 24.26 -49.89 10.46
N ALA A 73 25.42 -49.37 10.00
CA ALA A 73 25.66 -47.93 9.96
C ALA A 73 24.69 -47.20 9.01
N ALA A 74 24.46 -47.75 7.83
CA ALA A 74 23.51 -47.20 6.86
C ALA A 74 22.07 -47.26 7.40
N ALA A 75 21.66 -48.36 7.99
CA ALA A 75 20.32 -48.50 8.61
C ALA A 75 20.14 -47.60 9.81
N GLY A 76 21.15 -47.45 10.67
CA GLY A 76 21.14 -46.55 11.81
C GLY A 76 21.08 -45.08 11.40
N GLY A 77 21.94 -44.68 10.45
CA GLY A 77 21.92 -43.34 9.90
C GLY A 77 20.58 -43.02 9.24
N TRP A 78 20.04 -43.94 8.42
CA TRP A 78 18.73 -43.79 7.78
C TRP A 78 17.56 -43.74 8.82
N TYR A 79 17.64 -44.55 9.88
CA TYR A 79 16.64 -44.56 10.95
C TYR A 79 16.62 -43.25 11.71
N PHE A 80 17.79 -42.71 12.10
CA PHE A 80 17.88 -41.42 12.77
C PHE A 80 17.52 -40.25 11.85
N ALA A 81 17.91 -40.31 10.58
CA ALA A 81 17.48 -39.30 9.59
C ALA A 81 15.96 -39.25 9.38
N ARG A 82 15.25 -40.35 9.70
CA ARG A 82 13.78 -40.43 9.56
C ARG A 82 13.00 -40.11 10.85
N GLN A 83 13.67 -39.89 12.00
CA GLN A 83 12.99 -39.91 13.29
C GLN A 83 12.31 -38.60 13.69
N GLU A 84 12.61 -37.46 13.07
CA GLU A 84 11.90 -36.20 13.32
C GLU A 84 10.97 -35.88 12.16
N SER A 85 9.74 -36.34 12.24
CA SER A 85 8.68 -35.84 11.36
C SER A 85 7.88 -34.78 12.08
N GLU A 86 8.00 -33.52 11.62
CA GLU A 86 7.04 -32.48 11.99
C GLU A 86 5.78 -32.69 11.15
N GLN A 87 4.65 -32.88 11.81
CA GLN A 87 3.37 -32.90 11.15
C GLN A 87 2.64 -31.59 11.40
N HIS A 88 2.30 -30.86 10.34
CA HIS A 88 1.46 -29.69 10.44
C HIS A 88 0.05 -30.10 10.89
N MET A 89 -0.44 -29.48 11.97
CA MET A 89 -1.76 -29.79 12.53
C MET A 89 -2.79 -28.72 12.15
N ARG A 90 -2.49 -27.46 12.38
CA ARG A 90 -3.39 -26.33 12.06
C ARG A 90 -2.64 -25.01 12.04
N GLY A 91 -3.30 -23.98 11.47
CA GLY A 91 -2.76 -22.65 11.25
C GLY A 91 -2.24 -22.46 9.82
N ALA A 92 -1.74 -21.28 9.52
CA ALA A 92 -1.20 -20.96 8.21
C ALA A 92 0.09 -21.75 7.93
N ARG A 93 0.42 -21.90 6.63
CA ARG A 93 1.62 -22.65 6.20
C ARG A 93 2.40 -21.89 5.15
N LEU A 94 3.72 -21.79 5.34
CA LEU A 94 4.65 -21.23 4.35
C LEU A 94 5.34 -22.36 3.57
N TYR A 95 5.16 -22.36 2.24
CA TYR A 95 5.87 -23.19 1.28
C TYR A 95 7.07 -22.41 0.74
N ARG A 96 8.29 -22.89 1.04
CA ARG A 96 9.55 -22.18 0.73
C ARG A 96 10.16 -22.57 -0.59
N ASP A 97 9.91 -23.81 -1.05
CA ASP A 97 10.35 -24.24 -2.37
C ASP A 97 9.46 -23.62 -3.45
N PRO A 98 10.01 -22.86 -4.42
CA PRO A 98 9.20 -22.13 -5.38
C PRO A 98 8.35 -23.00 -6.29
N ASP A 99 8.84 -24.18 -6.67
CA ASP A 99 8.11 -25.09 -7.56
C ASP A 99 6.95 -25.76 -6.81
N GLU A 100 7.19 -26.22 -5.58
CA GLU A 100 6.14 -26.74 -4.70
C GLU A 100 5.08 -25.66 -4.42
N ALA A 101 5.54 -24.46 -4.04
CA ALA A 101 4.69 -23.33 -3.71
C ALA A 101 3.80 -22.91 -4.89
N ALA A 102 4.36 -22.85 -6.10
CA ALA A 102 3.61 -22.55 -7.31
C ALA A 102 2.57 -23.65 -7.59
N GLY A 103 2.90 -24.93 -7.41
CA GLY A 103 1.96 -26.04 -7.57
C GLY A 103 0.79 -25.97 -6.56
N ILE A 104 1.07 -25.65 -5.30
CA ILE A 104 0.05 -25.50 -4.26
C ILE A 104 -0.88 -24.32 -4.58
N LEU A 105 -0.32 -23.14 -4.90
CA LEU A 105 -1.10 -21.96 -5.25
C LEU A 105 -1.95 -22.22 -6.51
N ALA A 106 -1.38 -22.82 -7.54
CA ALA A 106 -2.11 -23.19 -8.76
C ALA A 106 -3.30 -24.13 -8.46
N GLY A 107 -3.12 -25.09 -7.54
CA GLY A 107 -4.21 -25.97 -7.09
C GLY A 107 -5.34 -25.21 -6.39
N ILE A 108 -5.01 -24.25 -5.51
CA ILE A 108 -5.97 -23.40 -4.81
C ILE A 108 -6.75 -22.55 -5.83
N GLU A 109 -6.04 -21.88 -6.73
CA GLU A 109 -6.65 -20.99 -7.72
C GLU A 109 -7.48 -21.77 -8.76
N ALA A 110 -7.03 -22.94 -9.21
CA ALA A 110 -7.78 -23.79 -10.13
C ALA A 110 -9.15 -24.22 -9.55
N ALA A 111 -9.22 -24.45 -8.23
CA ALA A 111 -10.50 -24.75 -7.56
C ALA A 111 -11.49 -23.58 -7.59
N ARG A 112 -10.97 -22.34 -7.70
CA ARG A 112 -11.75 -21.08 -7.70
C ARG A 112 -12.07 -20.56 -9.10
N MET A 113 -11.40 -21.08 -10.15
CA MET A 113 -11.62 -20.67 -11.54
C MET A 113 -13.05 -20.94 -11.98
N SER A 114 -13.61 -19.99 -12.74
CA SER A 114 -14.89 -20.17 -13.43
C SER A 114 -14.78 -21.21 -14.55
N GLU A 115 -15.93 -21.62 -15.07
CA GLU A 115 -15.95 -22.53 -16.23
C GLU A 115 -15.32 -21.86 -17.47
N ALA A 116 -15.57 -20.56 -17.66
CA ALA A 116 -14.98 -19.79 -18.76
C ALA A 116 -13.45 -19.74 -18.67
N GLN A 117 -12.92 -19.53 -17.45
CA GLN A 117 -11.47 -19.52 -17.22
C GLN A 117 -10.85 -20.90 -17.44
N ARG A 118 -11.49 -21.98 -16.95
CA ARG A 118 -11.02 -23.36 -17.19
C ARG A 118 -11.02 -23.77 -18.66
N LYS A 119 -11.87 -23.15 -19.48
CA LYS A 119 -11.95 -23.35 -20.94
C LYS A 119 -11.08 -22.35 -21.74
N ASP A 120 -10.20 -21.62 -21.08
CA ASP A 120 -9.35 -20.60 -21.69
C ASP A 120 -10.10 -19.47 -22.45
N GLN A 121 -11.37 -19.25 -22.14
CA GLN A 121 -12.17 -18.19 -22.74
C GLN A 121 -11.85 -16.82 -22.12
N VAL A 122 -11.47 -16.82 -20.84
CA VAL A 122 -10.97 -15.65 -20.10
C VAL A 122 -9.69 -16.01 -19.36
N ARG A 123 -8.81 -15.05 -19.18
CA ARG A 123 -7.52 -15.23 -18.49
C ARG A 123 -7.47 -14.43 -17.20
N GLY A 124 -6.89 -15.04 -16.17
CA GLY A 124 -6.50 -14.37 -14.94
C GLY A 124 -5.14 -13.66 -15.04
N ILE A 125 -4.80 -12.86 -14.04
CA ILE A 125 -3.45 -12.30 -13.89
C ILE A 125 -2.49 -13.41 -13.45
N ILE A 126 -1.31 -13.44 -14.07
CA ILE A 126 -0.25 -14.39 -13.75
C ILE A 126 0.78 -13.69 -12.86
N ILE A 127 1.05 -14.26 -11.69
CA ILE A 127 2.07 -13.81 -10.74
C ILE A 127 2.91 -15.00 -10.34
N GLY A 128 4.24 -14.89 -10.45
CA GLY A 128 5.17 -15.99 -10.12
C GLY A 128 4.91 -17.27 -10.92
N GLY A 129 4.47 -17.14 -12.18
CA GLY A 129 4.13 -18.27 -13.04
C GLY A 129 2.76 -18.91 -12.76
N VAL A 130 2.02 -18.44 -11.76
CA VAL A 130 0.69 -18.97 -11.39
C VAL A 130 -0.40 -18.04 -11.88
N GLU A 131 -1.38 -18.56 -12.62
CA GLU A 131 -2.58 -17.84 -13.02
C GLU A 131 -3.56 -17.77 -11.86
N LEU A 132 -3.92 -16.54 -11.45
CA LEU A 132 -4.92 -16.30 -10.43
C LEU A 132 -6.33 -16.50 -11.01
N SER A 133 -7.27 -16.95 -10.19
CA SER A 133 -8.67 -16.95 -10.58
C SER A 133 -9.19 -15.52 -10.71
N ARG A 134 -10.03 -15.27 -11.71
CA ARG A 134 -10.71 -13.97 -11.89
C ARG A 134 -11.46 -13.55 -10.62
N ARG A 135 -11.98 -14.54 -9.89
CA ARG A 135 -12.62 -14.34 -8.60
C ARG A 135 -11.64 -13.81 -7.54
N ARG A 136 -10.39 -14.31 -7.51
CA ARG A 136 -9.34 -13.81 -6.61
C ARG A 136 -9.02 -12.34 -6.87
N GLU A 137 -8.94 -11.95 -8.12
CA GLU A 137 -8.69 -10.56 -8.50
C GLU A 137 -9.74 -9.59 -7.92
N THR A 138 -11.02 -10.01 -7.83
CA THR A 138 -12.09 -9.21 -7.24
C THR A 138 -12.03 -9.16 -5.70
N GLU A 139 -11.16 -9.93 -5.08
CA GLU A 139 -10.89 -9.88 -3.64
C GLU A 139 -9.74 -8.92 -3.31
N HIS A 140 -9.29 -8.15 -4.28
CA HIS A 140 -8.26 -7.11 -4.19
C HIS A 140 -6.88 -7.65 -3.79
N GLY A 141 -5.85 -6.83 -3.98
CA GLY A 141 -4.47 -7.17 -3.67
C GLY A 141 -3.76 -6.09 -2.86
N LEU A 142 -2.93 -6.54 -1.92
CA LEU A 142 -1.99 -5.71 -1.18
C LEU A 142 -0.57 -6.13 -1.54
N MET A 143 0.27 -5.17 -1.85
CA MET A 143 1.68 -5.38 -2.11
C MET A 143 2.51 -4.58 -1.11
N THR A 144 3.42 -5.25 -0.40
CA THR A 144 4.28 -4.62 0.60
C THR A 144 5.75 -4.90 0.30
N GLY A 145 6.61 -3.88 0.40
CA GLY A 145 8.05 -4.07 0.23
C GLY A 145 8.83 -2.76 0.15
N LEU A 146 10.13 -2.82 0.43
CA LEU A 146 11.04 -1.68 0.39
C LEU A 146 11.15 -1.05 -1.01
N PRO A 147 11.57 0.22 -1.10
CA PRO A 147 12.06 0.80 -2.35
C PRO A 147 13.18 -0.08 -2.95
N GLY A 148 13.12 -0.32 -4.26
CA GLY A 148 14.07 -1.21 -4.92
C GLY A 148 13.83 -2.71 -4.70
N GLY A 149 12.82 -3.11 -3.92
CA GLY A 149 12.45 -4.51 -3.69
C GLY A 149 11.72 -5.18 -4.86
N GLY A 150 11.57 -4.50 -6.01
CA GLY A 150 10.97 -5.09 -7.21
C GLY A 150 9.47 -4.89 -7.36
N LYS A 151 8.79 -4.10 -6.51
CA LYS A 151 7.33 -3.87 -6.57
C LYS A 151 6.86 -3.45 -7.96
N THR A 152 7.40 -2.35 -8.47
CA THR A 152 6.95 -1.77 -9.74
C THR A 152 7.24 -2.71 -10.91
N ILE A 153 8.48 -3.23 -10.99
CA ILE A 153 8.90 -4.08 -12.12
C ILE A 153 8.38 -5.52 -12.02
N GLY A 154 8.26 -6.06 -10.79
CA GLY A 154 7.86 -7.46 -10.56
C GLY A 154 6.36 -7.68 -10.45
N VAL A 155 5.61 -6.65 -10.05
CA VAL A 155 4.17 -6.81 -9.80
C VAL A 155 3.35 -5.80 -10.61
N ILE A 156 3.60 -4.49 -10.44
CA ILE A 156 2.74 -3.45 -11.04
C ILE A 156 2.74 -3.53 -12.56
N PHE A 157 3.91 -3.52 -13.20
CA PHE A 157 3.97 -3.60 -14.66
C PHE A 157 3.37 -4.89 -15.22
N PRO A 158 3.69 -6.09 -14.68
CA PRO A 158 3.06 -7.32 -15.14
C PRO A 158 1.54 -7.32 -14.99
N VAL A 159 1.00 -6.81 -13.87
CA VAL A 159 -0.45 -6.70 -13.65
C VAL A 159 -1.06 -5.71 -14.62
N LEU A 160 -0.47 -4.52 -14.77
CA LEU A 160 -0.92 -3.47 -15.71
C LEU A 160 -0.97 -3.99 -17.15
N ASP A 161 0.13 -4.58 -17.64
CA ASP A 161 0.20 -5.08 -19.01
C ASP A 161 -0.84 -6.18 -19.28
N GLN A 162 -1.04 -7.10 -18.34
CA GLN A 162 -2.02 -8.17 -18.46
C GLN A 162 -3.46 -7.66 -18.38
N ALA A 163 -3.73 -6.68 -17.51
CA ALA A 163 -5.04 -6.04 -17.43
C ALA A 163 -5.39 -5.33 -18.75
N LEU A 164 -4.45 -4.53 -19.29
CA LEU A 164 -4.65 -3.84 -20.57
C LEU A 164 -4.83 -4.82 -21.74
N ALA A 165 -4.08 -5.93 -21.75
CA ALA A 165 -4.20 -6.96 -22.81
C ALA A 165 -5.56 -7.68 -22.82
N ARG A 166 -6.34 -7.58 -21.73
CA ARG A 166 -7.69 -8.15 -21.61
C ARG A 166 -8.80 -7.13 -21.76
N ASP A 167 -8.50 -5.93 -22.28
CA ASP A 167 -9.43 -4.81 -22.36
C ASP A 167 -9.98 -4.30 -21.02
N ASP A 168 -9.33 -4.65 -19.88
CA ASP A 168 -9.64 -4.01 -18.60
C ASP A 168 -9.25 -2.52 -18.67
N ARG A 169 -10.00 -1.67 -17.99
CA ARG A 169 -9.66 -0.27 -17.77
C ARG A 169 -8.74 -0.16 -16.54
N VAL A 170 -7.77 0.72 -16.59
CA VAL A 170 -6.81 0.89 -15.49
C VAL A 170 -6.70 2.35 -15.10
N VAL A 171 -6.89 2.64 -13.81
CA VAL A 171 -6.46 3.88 -13.16
C VAL A 171 -5.22 3.56 -12.36
N ALA A 172 -4.08 4.12 -12.73
CA ALA A 172 -2.81 3.86 -12.07
C ALA A 172 -2.24 5.14 -11.44
N HIS A 173 -2.00 5.11 -10.13
CA HIS A 173 -1.25 6.16 -9.44
C HIS A 173 0.24 5.92 -9.65
N ASP A 174 0.88 6.82 -10.36
CA ASP A 174 2.30 6.78 -10.67
C ASP A 174 3.10 7.68 -9.71
N ALA A 175 3.61 7.08 -8.66
CA ALA A 175 4.27 7.79 -7.57
C ALA A 175 5.59 8.48 -7.99
N LYS A 176 6.28 7.96 -9.01
CA LYS A 176 7.64 8.36 -9.42
C LYS A 176 7.78 8.74 -10.87
N GLY A 177 6.75 8.53 -11.68
CA GLY A 177 6.80 8.72 -13.13
C GLY A 177 7.31 7.50 -13.90
N ASP A 178 7.55 6.36 -13.25
CA ASP A 178 8.06 5.15 -13.90
C ASP A 178 7.02 4.55 -14.86
N LEU A 179 5.76 4.52 -14.46
CA LEU A 179 4.64 4.04 -15.29
C LEU A 179 4.42 4.97 -16.48
N THR A 180 4.46 6.27 -16.24
CA THR A 180 4.35 7.30 -17.28
C THR A 180 5.47 7.14 -18.30
N ALA A 181 6.71 7.04 -17.86
CA ALA A 181 7.86 6.92 -18.76
C ALA A 181 7.80 5.67 -19.64
N ALA A 182 7.28 4.55 -19.11
CA ALA A 182 7.28 3.26 -19.80
C ALA A 182 5.99 2.96 -20.57
N ARG A 183 4.83 3.52 -20.20
CA ARG A 183 3.51 3.11 -20.71
C ARG A 183 2.62 4.24 -21.22
N TYR A 184 2.98 5.50 -20.99
CA TYR A 184 2.17 6.57 -21.58
C TYR A 184 2.19 6.53 -23.11
N ASP A 185 1.01 6.52 -23.69
CA ASP A 185 0.73 6.58 -25.11
C ASP A 185 -0.47 7.52 -25.31
N ALA A 186 -0.30 8.58 -26.10
CA ALA A 186 -1.31 9.62 -26.26
C ALA A 186 -2.62 9.13 -26.90
N ASP A 187 -2.57 8.03 -27.67
CA ASP A 187 -3.74 7.50 -28.38
C ASP A 187 -4.60 6.60 -27.47
N THR A 188 -3.99 5.87 -26.55
CA THR A 188 -4.66 4.84 -25.73
C THR A 188 -4.67 5.15 -24.23
N SER A 189 -3.96 6.20 -23.81
CA SER A 189 -3.89 6.59 -22.40
C SER A 189 -4.17 8.08 -22.18
N VAL A 190 -4.59 8.40 -20.97
CA VAL A 190 -4.75 9.76 -20.46
C VAL A 190 -3.90 9.93 -19.23
N MET A 191 -3.22 11.05 -19.14
CA MET A 191 -2.50 11.48 -17.95
C MET A 191 -3.27 12.59 -17.25
N LEU A 192 -3.41 12.49 -15.94
CA LEU A 192 -4.01 13.51 -15.08
C LEU A 192 -2.94 13.95 -14.06
N GLY A 193 -2.37 15.11 -14.32
CA GLY A 193 -1.35 15.74 -13.48
C GLY A 193 -1.04 17.10 -14.12
N PRO A 194 -1.65 18.19 -13.67
CA PRO A 194 -1.66 19.48 -14.38
C PRO A 194 -0.27 20.12 -14.54
N TRP A 195 0.72 19.61 -13.80
CA TRP A 195 2.13 19.99 -13.92
C TRP A 195 2.87 19.36 -15.10
N ASP A 196 2.23 18.40 -15.81
CA ASP A 196 2.77 17.79 -17.03
C ASP A 196 2.09 18.38 -18.26
N ASP A 197 2.87 18.78 -19.25
CA ASP A 197 2.34 19.43 -20.45
C ASP A 197 1.51 18.50 -21.35
N ARG A 198 1.69 17.19 -21.22
CA ARG A 198 0.92 16.15 -21.92
C ARG A 198 -0.43 15.84 -21.26
N ALA A 199 -0.61 16.25 -19.99
CA ALA A 199 -1.78 15.87 -19.22
C ALA A 199 -3.06 16.46 -19.81
N ALA A 200 -4.15 15.69 -19.81
CA ALA A 200 -5.48 16.22 -20.02
C ALA A 200 -5.90 17.09 -18.84
N ILE A 201 -6.84 18.00 -19.07
CA ILE A 201 -7.44 18.79 -18.01
C ILE A 201 -8.56 17.96 -17.38
N TRP A 202 -8.49 17.77 -16.07
CA TRP A 202 -9.56 17.10 -15.35
C TRP A 202 -10.86 17.91 -15.44
N ASP A 203 -11.91 17.30 -16.00
CA ASP A 203 -13.27 17.86 -16.04
C ASP A 203 -14.00 17.61 -14.71
N ALA A 204 -13.56 18.33 -13.69
CA ALA A 204 -14.14 18.22 -12.36
C ALA A 204 -15.62 18.63 -12.35
N GLY A 205 -16.04 19.53 -13.24
CA GLY A 205 -17.44 19.93 -13.40
C GLY A 205 -18.36 18.79 -13.79
N ALA A 206 -17.88 17.89 -14.66
CA ALA A 206 -18.63 16.70 -15.02
C ALA A 206 -18.55 15.58 -13.98
N ASP A 207 -17.47 15.54 -13.19
CA ASP A 207 -17.23 14.49 -12.19
C ASP A 207 -17.95 14.73 -10.87
N PHE A 208 -18.07 15.98 -10.42
CA PHE A 208 -18.82 16.32 -9.22
C PHE A 208 -20.31 16.51 -9.53
N PHE A 209 -20.96 15.42 -9.87
CA PHE A 209 -22.35 15.38 -10.35
C PHE A 209 -23.40 15.50 -9.25
N SER A 210 -23.01 15.51 -7.98
CA SER A 210 -23.93 15.64 -6.85
C SER A 210 -23.44 16.66 -5.81
N PRO A 211 -24.35 17.34 -5.10
CA PRO A 211 -23.99 18.27 -4.04
C PRO A 211 -23.14 17.63 -2.93
N ALA A 212 -23.34 16.34 -2.63
CA ALA A 212 -22.57 15.62 -1.61
C ALA A 212 -21.09 15.47 -2.01
N LEU A 213 -20.82 15.12 -3.27
CA LEU A 213 -19.45 15.06 -3.78
C LEU A 213 -18.75 16.42 -3.76
N VAL A 214 -19.48 17.50 -4.00
CA VAL A 214 -18.94 18.87 -3.88
C VAL A 214 -18.58 19.17 -2.42
N ASP A 215 -19.36 18.70 -1.45
CA ASP A 215 -19.06 18.87 -0.03
C ASP A 215 -17.76 18.14 0.36
N GLU A 216 -17.59 16.90 -0.10
CA GLU A 216 -16.37 16.12 0.13
C GLU A 216 -15.15 16.76 -0.55
N PHE A 217 -15.28 17.18 -1.81
CA PHE A 217 -14.23 17.90 -2.52
C PHE A 217 -13.76 19.14 -1.77
N ALA A 218 -14.69 19.99 -1.35
CA ALA A 218 -14.37 21.20 -0.63
C ALA A 218 -13.70 20.91 0.72
N ALA A 219 -14.14 19.86 1.43
CA ALA A 219 -13.53 19.43 2.69
C ALA A 219 -12.08 18.95 2.47
N VAL A 220 -11.84 18.13 1.44
CA VAL A 220 -10.50 17.64 1.08
C VAL A 220 -9.57 18.79 0.71
N VAL A 221 -10.02 19.69 -0.18
CA VAL A 221 -9.24 20.85 -0.64
C VAL A 221 -8.88 21.78 0.52
N CYS A 222 -9.84 22.11 1.36
CA CYS A 222 -9.62 23.03 2.47
C CYS A 222 -9.01 22.37 3.72
N GLY A 223 -8.74 21.06 3.69
CA GLY A 223 -8.15 20.34 4.82
C GLY A 223 -9.06 20.33 6.06
N ALA A 224 -10.38 20.24 5.87
CA ALA A 224 -11.38 20.22 6.93
C ALA A 224 -11.46 18.83 7.60
N ASP A 225 -10.31 18.26 7.97
CA ASP A 225 -10.18 16.97 8.64
C ASP A 225 -9.90 17.19 10.14
N PRO A 226 -10.74 16.66 11.05
CA PRO A 226 -10.54 16.77 12.49
C PRO A 226 -9.18 16.30 13.00
N LYS A 227 -8.57 15.35 12.32
CA LYS A 227 -7.27 14.77 12.71
C LYS A 227 -6.09 15.69 12.40
N THR A 228 -6.20 16.51 11.35
CA THR A 228 -5.09 17.33 10.85
C THR A 228 -5.26 18.82 11.11
N ALA A 229 -6.47 19.32 11.17
CA ALA A 229 -6.78 20.76 11.34
C ALA A 229 -6.60 21.28 12.78
N GLY A 230 -6.62 20.39 13.78
CA GLY A 230 -6.42 20.76 15.19
C GLY A 230 -7.39 21.84 15.67
N GLN A 231 -6.88 22.86 16.39
CA GLN A 231 -7.69 23.96 16.94
C GLN A 231 -8.32 24.87 15.87
N ASN A 232 -7.79 24.85 14.63
CA ASN A 232 -8.28 25.66 13.53
C ASN A 232 -9.38 24.98 12.70
N LEU A 233 -9.87 23.81 13.12
CA LEU A 233 -10.84 23.01 12.37
C LEU A 233 -12.08 23.83 11.95
N SER A 234 -12.60 24.69 12.82
CA SER A 234 -13.77 25.53 12.52
C SER A 234 -13.54 26.48 11.33
N PHE A 235 -12.34 27.01 11.19
CA PHE A 235 -11.98 27.89 10.07
C PHE A 235 -11.78 27.09 8.78
N HIS A 236 -11.22 25.88 8.85
CA HIS A 236 -11.12 24.96 7.71
C HIS A 236 -12.50 24.53 7.21
N ILE A 237 -13.42 24.21 8.12
CA ILE A 237 -14.82 23.92 7.77
C ILE A 237 -15.49 25.15 7.14
N GLY A 238 -15.23 26.37 7.66
CA GLY A 238 -15.73 27.60 7.09
C GLY A 238 -15.18 27.88 5.69
N ALA A 239 -13.90 27.65 5.44
CA ALA A 239 -13.29 27.74 4.11
C ALA A 239 -13.91 26.73 3.12
N ALA A 240 -14.13 25.49 3.57
CA ALA A 240 -14.82 24.48 2.78
C ALA A 240 -16.28 24.87 2.47
N LEU A 241 -16.97 25.50 3.44
CA LEU A 241 -18.33 26.04 3.26
C LEU A 241 -18.36 27.11 2.16
N LEU A 242 -17.39 28.00 2.11
CA LEU A 242 -17.28 29.01 1.04
C LEU A 242 -17.04 28.35 -0.31
N LEU A 243 -16.07 27.43 -0.42
CA LEU A 243 -15.74 26.76 -1.68
C LEU A 243 -16.93 25.95 -2.23
N ARG A 244 -17.56 25.12 -1.39
CA ARG A 244 -18.74 24.36 -1.82
C ARG A 244 -19.92 25.26 -2.20
N GLY A 245 -20.06 26.39 -1.50
CA GLY A 245 -21.07 27.39 -1.80
C GLY A 245 -20.90 27.98 -3.19
N LEU A 246 -19.68 28.35 -3.60
CA LEU A 246 -19.38 28.84 -4.95
C LEU A 246 -19.73 27.82 -6.02
N ILE A 247 -19.31 26.56 -5.85
CA ILE A 247 -19.59 25.49 -6.82
C ILE A 247 -21.09 25.21 -6.91
N LYS A 248 -21.78 25.08 -5.76
CA LYS A 248 -23.24 24.84 -5.73
C LYS A 248 -24.04 26.01 -6.29
N ALA A 249 -23.58 27.26 -6.17
CA ALA A 249 -24.21 28.41 -6.79
C ALA A 249 -24.27 28.26 -8.32
N ARG A 250 -23.15 27.85 -8.95
CA ARG A 250 -23.11 27.57 -10.38
C ARG A 250 -24.00 26.40 -10.77
N MET A 251 -23.97 25.31 -10.01
CA MET A 251 -24.84 24.15 -10.26
C MET A 251 -26.33 24.53 -10.22
N ARG A 252 -26.74 25.37 -9.27
CA ARG A 252 -28.14 25.86 -9.16
C ARG A 252 -28.53 26.78 -10.31
N ALA A 253 -27.59 27.58 -10.79
CA ALA A 253 -27.82 28.45 -11.95
C ALA A 253 -27.86 27.67 -13.29
N GLY A 254 -27.54 26.36 -13.28
CA GLY A 254 -27.37 25.57 -14.50
C GLY A 254 -26.15 25.98 -15.31
N GLU A 255 -25.20 26.69 -14.69
CA GLU A 255 -23.97 27.12 -15.33
C GLU A 255 -22.92 26.00 -15.25
N PRO A 256 -22.24 25.65 -16.36
CA PRO A 256 -21.11 24.74 -16.31
C PRO A 256 -19.99 25.39 -15.49
N TRP A 257 -19.50 24.68 -14.47
CA TRP A 257 -18.33 25.15 -13.78
C TRP A 257 -17.06 24.44 -14.30
N THR A 258 -16.02 25.22 -14.44
CA THR A 258 -14.70 24.80 -14.87
C THR A 258 -13.66 25.39 -13.94
N TRP A 259 -12.41 24.95 -14.04
CA TRP A 259 -11.33 25.56 -13.28
C TRP A 259 -11.20 27.07 -13.53
N ALA A 260 -11.38 27.49 -14.80
CA ALA A 260 -11.35 28.91 -15.16
C ALA A 260 -12.47 29.71 -14.49
N THR A 261 -13.72 29.21 -14.54
CA THR A 261 -14.86 29.92 -13.93
C THR A 261 -14.81 29.92 -12.41
N LEU A 262 -14.28 28.85 -11.78
CA LEU A 262 -14.09 28.80 -10.33
C LEU A 262 -12.97 29.74 -9.88
N ALA A 263 -11.90 29.86 -10.66
CA ALA A 263 -10.83 30.82 -10.41
C ALA A 263 -11.34 32.27 -10.52
N ASP A 264 -12.20 32.56 -11.49
CA ASP A 264 -12.83 33.89 -11.63
C ASP A 264 -13.71 34.23 -10.41
N ASP A 265 -14.41 33.23 -9.82
CA ASP A 265 -15.18 33.42 -8.57
C ASP A 265 -14.27 33.68 -7.37
N LEU A 266 -13.15 32.92 -7.26
CA LEU A 266 -12.18 33.08 -6.18
C LEU A 266 -11.42 34.42 -6.25
N ALA A 267 -11.31 35.00 -7.45
CA ALA A 267 -10.67 36.31 -7.65
C ALA A 267 -11.59 37.51 -7.34
N GLN A 268 -12.86 37.28 -7.00
CA GLN A 268 -13.78 38.37 -6.63
C GLN A 268 -13.39 39.00 -5.28
N PRO A 269 -13.76 40.28 -5.06
CA PRO A 269 -13.62 40.91 -3.75
C PRO A 269 -14.27 40.03 -2.64
N PRO A 270 -13.69 39.97 -1.44
CA PRO A 270 -14.11 39.07 -0.37
C PRO A 270 -15.61 39.04 -0.10
N ARG A 271 -16.24 40.21 -0.04
CA ARG A 271 -17.68 40.36 0.22
C ARG A 271 -18.52 39.78 -0.93
N VAL A 272 -18.13 40.02 -2.19
CA VAL A 272 -18.81 39.50 -3.37
C VAL A 272 -18.68 37.98 -3.42
N LEU A 273 -17.48 37.45 -3.13
CA LEU A 273 -17.23 36.01 -3.04
C LEU A 273 -18.17 35.35 -2.02
N ILE A 274 -18.25 35.89 -0.79
CA ILE A 274 -19.11 35.35 0.26
C ILE A 274 -20.58 35.41 -0.13
N GLN A 275 -21.03 36.52 -0.71
CA GLN A 275 -22.43 36.68 -1.17
C GLN A 275 -22.79 35.71 -2.28
N ARG A 276 -21.85 35.46 -3.21
CA ARG A 276 -22.02 34.44 -4.26
C ARG A 276 -22.06 33.02 -3.66
N ALA A 277 -21.17 32.71 -2.74
CA ALA A 277 -21.16 31.41 -2.05
C ALA A 277 -22.48 31.15 -1.30
N ALA A 278 -23.07 32.19 -0.72
CA ALA A 278 -24.37 32.11 -0.01
C ALA A 278 -25.55 31.75 -0.95
N GLN A 279 -25.46 32.04 -2.25
CA GLN A 279 -26.46 31.59 -3.23
C GLN A 279 -26.45 30.08 -3.40
N GLY A 280 -25.28 29.46 -3.23
CA GLY A 280 -25.11 28.02 -3.29
C GLY A 280 -25.34 27.28 -1.96
N ASP A 281 -25.06 27.93 -0.83
CA ASP A 281 -25.25 27.35 0.50
C ASP A 281 -25.69 28.43 1.52
N ALA A 282 -26.94 28.31 2.00
CA ALA A 282 -27.51 29.25 2.92
C ALA A 282 -26.78 29.36 4.28
N LEU A 283 -25.97 28.35 4.64
CA LEU A 283 -25.19 28.39 5.88
C LEU A 283 -24.07 29.44 5.81
N VAL A 284 -23.63 29.83 4.61
CA VAL A 284 -22.63 30.88 4.41
C VAL A 284 -23.06 32.20 5.02
N SER A 285 -24.32 32.60 4.84
CA SER A 285 -24.84 33.87 5.42
C SER A 285 -24.86 33.86 6.95
N LYS A 286 -25.00 32.70 7.57
CA LYS A 286 -24.91 32.53 9.02
C LYS A 286 -23.47 32.53 9.53
N ALA A 287 -22.56 31.90 8.75
CA ALA A 287 -21.15 31.81 9.11
C ALA A 287 -20.39 33.13 8.87
N CYS A 288 -20.87 33.95 7.91
CA CYS A 288 -20.24 35.21 7.50
C CYS A 288 -21.23 36.37 7.54
N PRO A 289 -21.77 36.75 8.71
CA PRO A 289 -22.81 37.79 8.81
C PRO A 289 -22.33 39.19 8.42
N SER A 290 -21.04 39.52 8.63
CA SER A 290 -20.49 40.84 8.30
C SER A 290 -20.54 41.15 6.81
N ALA A 291 -20.44 40.13 5.96
CA ALA A 291 -20.53 40.27 4.50
C ALA A 291 -21.93 40.70 4.03
N PHE A 292 -22.96 40.58 4.88
CA PHE A 292 -24.35 40.94 4.62
C PHE A 292 -24.80 42.19 5.40
N SER A 293 -23.87 42.92 6.03
CA SER A 293 -24.14 44.18 6.66
C SER A 293 -24.72 45.20 5.69
N ALA A 294 -25.69 45.99 6.15
CA ALA A 294 -26.24 47.09 5.37
C ALA A 294 -25.23 48.22 5.12
N ASP A 295 -24.21 48.33 5.96
CA ASP A 295 -23.09 49.25 5.76
C ASP A 295 -22.11 48.69 4.73
N PRO A 296 -21.93 49.33 3.56
CA PRO A 296 -20.98 48.88 2.54
C PRO A 296 -19.52 48.88 3.03
N ASN A 297 -19.18 49.69 4.00
CA ASN A 297 -17.85 49.87 4.56
C ASN A 297 -17.59 49.01 5.80
N ALA A 298 -18.56 48.20 6.22
CA ALA A 298 -18.37 47.32 7.36
C ALA A 298 -17.20 46.35 7.08
N GLU A 299 -16.25 46.27 7.99
CA GLU A 299 -15.16 45.34 7.93
C GLU A 299 -15.66 43.90 8.13
N LEU A 300 -14.96 42.93 7.52
CA LEU A 300 -15.23 41.52 7.77
C LEU A 300 -14.78 41.15 9.19
N GLY A 301 -15.50 40.23 9.80
CA GLY A 301 -15.11 39.71 11.10
C GLY A 301 -13.80 38.88 11.02
N ARG A 302 -12.99 38.87 12.07
CA ARG A 302 -11.74 38.10 12.12
C ARG A 302 -11.92 36.63 11.75
N GLY A 303 -13.04 36.01 12.11
CA GLY A 303 -13.36 34.63 11.73
C GLY A 303 -13.57 34.48 10.22
N GLU A 304 -14.24 35.46 9.59
CA GLU A 304 -14.48 35.48 8.14
C GLU A 304 -13.17 35.66 7.36
N GLU A 305 -12.29 36.55 7.85
CA GLU A 305 -10.93 36.73 7.28
C GLU A 305 -10.07 35.47 7.39
N ALA A 306 -10.14 34.77 8.53
CA ALA A 306 -9.45 33.51 8.72
C ALA A 306 -9.94 32.41 7.73
N MET A 307 -11.26 32.30 7.53
CA MET A 307 -11.84 31.38 6.55
C MET A 307 -11.37 31.71 5.13
N LEU A 308 -11.37 32.99 4.74
CA LEU A 308 -10.89 33.45 3.43
C LEU A 308 -9.38 33.20 3.25
N SER A 309 -8.58 33.41 4.28
CA SER A 309 -7.14 33.16 4.26
C SER A 309 -6.85 31.66 4.01
N ILE A 310 -7.57 30.77 4.72
CA ILE A 310 -7.45 29.32 4.51
C ILE A 310 -7.93 28.96 3.10
N LEU A 311 -9.06 29.48 2.64
CA LEU A 311 -9.57 29.25 1.28
C LEU A 311 -8.55 29.69 0.23
N SER A 312 -8.02 30.90 0.34
CA SER A 312 -7.03 31.44 -0.60
C SER A 312 -5.77 30.57 -0.67
N THR A 313 -5.27 30.10 0.48
CA THR A 313 -4.09 29.24 0.54
C THR A 313 -4.39 27.85 -0.01
N SER A 314 -5.47 27.23 0.45
CA SER A 314 -5.81 25.83 0.12
C SER A 314 -6.26 25.67 -1.33
N ALA A 315 -7.01 26.64 -1.84
CA ALA A 315 -7.55 26.61 -3.20
C ALA A 315 -6.65 27.29 -4.24
N SER A 316 -5.43 27.72 -3.87
CA SER A 316 -4.50 28.41 -4.77
C SER A 316 -4.20 27.63 -6.05
N PHE A 317 -4.18 26.30 -5.99
CA PHE A 317 -3.96 25.43 -7.16
C PHE A 317 -5.08 25.54 -8.22
N ILE A 318 -6.28 26.00 -7.85
CA ILE A 318 -7.38 26.23 -8.78
C ILE A 318 -6.98 27.30 -9.81
N MET A 319 -6.26 28.34 -9.35
CA MET A 319 -5.73 29.37 -10.25
C MET A 319 -4.72 28.79 -11.25
N GLN A 320 -3.91 27.81 -10.82
CA GLN A 320 -2.95 27.13 -11.69
C GLN A 320 -3.66 26.23 -12.71
N PHE A 321 -4.69 25.49 -12.31
CA PHE A 321 -5.55 24.76 -13.26
C PHE A 321 -6.20 25.67 -14.28
N ALA A 322 -6.72 26.82 -13.83
CA ALA A 322 -7.31 27.82 -14.71
C ALA A 322 -6.28 28.37 -15.71
N ALA A 323 -5.05 28.63 -15.28
CA ALA A 323 -3.98 29.06 -16.15
C ALA A 323 -3.65 28.01 -17.23
N VAL A 324 -3.56 26.74 -16.85
CA VAL A 324 -3.37 25.62 -17.79
C VAL A 324 -4.54 25.52 -18.76
N GLN A 325 -5.78 25.61 -18.27
CA GLN A 325 -6.97 25.58 -19.13
C GLN A 325 -7.01 26.76 -20.11
N LYS A 326 -6.73 27.96 -19.65
CA LYS A 326 -6.69 29.17 -20.48
C LYS A 326 -5.55 29.10 -21.52
N SER A 327 -4.39 28.56 -21.18
CA SER A 327 -3.25 28.44 -22.11
C SER A 327 -3.49 27.47 -23.25
N ARG A 328 -4.28 26.43 -23.02
CA ARG A 328 -4.61 25.41 -24.04
C ARG A 328 -5.81 25.79 -24.88
N GLY A 329 -6.57 26.82 -24.49
CA GLY A 329 -7.70 27.35 -25.26
C GLY A 329 -8.88 26.38 -25.41
N ALA A 330 -9.65 26.57 -26.48
CA ALA A 330 -10.86 25.79 -26.77
C ALA A 330 -10.56 24.31 -27.10
N ASP A 331 -9.37 24.02 -27.60
CA ASP A 331 -8.94 22.66 -28.00
C ASP A 331 -8.38 21.84 -26.83
N ALA A 332 -8.46 22.36 -25.62
CA ALA A 332 -7.99 21.66 -24.42
C ALA A 332 -8.74 20.33 -24.25
N ARG A 333 -8.01 19.22 -24.22
CA ARG A 333 -8.60 17.90 -23.92
C ARG A 333 -9.10 17.91 -22.47
N LEU A 334 -10.42 17.91 -22.30
CA LEU A 334 -11.08 17.69 -21.01
C LEU A 334 -11.30 16.21 -20.82
N PHE A 335 -11.07 15.70 -19.62
CA PHE A 335 -11.27 14.29 -19.29
C PHE A 335 -12.06 14.14 -18.00
N SER A 336 -13.19 13.43 -18.06
CA SER A 336 -14.05 13.10 -16.93
C SER A 336 -13.88 11.62 -16.57
N LEU A 337 -13.44 11.34 -15.34
CA LEU A 337 -13.35 9.98 -14.80
C LEU A 337 -14.71 9.29 -14.77
N ARG A 338 -15.75 10.02 -14.37
CA ARG A 338 -17.13 9.51 -14.34
C ARG A 338 -17.59 9.04 -15.72
N ARG A 339 -17.50 9.92 -16.72
CA ARG A 339 -17.97 9.61 -18.08
C ARG A 339 -17.17 8.47 -18.69
N TRP A 340 -15.88 8.42 -18.43
CA TRP A 340 -15.01 7.34 -18.87
C TRP A 340 -15.36 6.01 -18.18
N LEU A 341 -15.51 6.00 -16.84
CA LEU A 341 -15.87 4.78 -16.09
C LEU A 341 -17.22 4.21 -16.50
N LEU A 342 -18.18 5.08 -16.83
CA LEU A 342 -19.51 4.68 -17.33
C LEU A 342 -19.50 4.29 -18.82
N GLY A 343 -18.41 4.53 -19.55
CA GLY A 343 -18.33 4.26 -20.99
C GLY A 343 -19.08 5.28 -21.84
N GLU A 344 -19.34 6.47 -21.31
CA GLU A 344 -20.03 7.57 -21.99
C GLU A 344 -19.10 8.39 -22.89
N ALA A 345 -17.80 8.41 -22.59
CA ALA A 345 -16.76 9.14 -23.32
C ALA A 345 -15.42 8.42 -23.24
N ASP A 346 -14.48 8.80 -24.11
CA ASP A 346 -13.09 8.31 -24.16
C ASP A 346 -12.99 6.77 -24.14
N THR A 347 -13.86 6.10 -24.91
CA THR A 347 -14.00 4.64 -24.93
C THR A 347 -12.75 3.90 -25.37
N ASP A 348 -11.87 4.53 -26.14
CA ASP A 348 -10.60 3.96 -26.62
C ASP A 348 -9.48 4.09 -25.58
N THR A 349 -9.65 4.96 -24.59
CA THR A 349 -8.72 5.08 -23.47
C THR A 349 -8.85 3.87 -22.56
N ARG A 350 -7.73 3.15 -22.33
CA ARG A 350 -7.68 2.00 -21.42
C ARG A 350 -6.89 2.30 -20.15
N LEU A 351 -5.98 3.27 -20.18
CA LEU A 351 -5.10 3.63 -19.10
C LEU A 351 -5.25 5.09 -18.71
N VAL A 352 -5.56 5.35 -17.45
CA VAL A 352 -5.53 6.67 -16.84
C VAL A 352 -4.38 6.71 -15.83
N LEU A 353 -3.40 7.58 -16.07
CA LEU A 353 -2.24 7.77 -15.22
C LEU A 353 -2.44 9.00 -14.32
N LEU A 354 -2.48 8.77 -13.02
CA LEU A 354 -2.40 9.83 -12.00
C LEU A 354 -0.92 10.10 -11.74
N ASN A 355 -0.31 10.95 -12.59
CA ASN A 355 1.12 11.23 -12.56
C ASN A 355 1.46 12.17 -11.38
N ASN A 356 2.03 11.62 -10.31
CA ASN A 356 2.38 12.38 -9.12
C ASN A 356 3.61 13.27 -9.35
N ASN A 357 3.69 14.37 -8.59
CA ASN A 357 4.87 15.22 -8.55
C ASN A 357 5.22 15.55 -7.09
N ALA A 358 6.40 15.11 -6.66
CA ALA A 358 6.85 15.29 -5.28
C ALA A 358 6.97 16.76 -4.86
N GLN A 359 7.20 17.69 -5.81
CA GLN A 359 7.24 19.13 -5.54
C GLN A 359 5.86 19.67 -5.12
N TYR A 360 4.78 19.04 -5.57
CA TYR A 360 3.40 19.45 -5.32
C TYR A 360 2.64 18.44 -4.47
N SER A 361 3.31 17.77 -3.53
CA SER A 361 2.74 16.64 -2.79
C SER A 361 1.40 16.94 -2.10
N LYS A 362 1.23 18.13 -1.50
CA LYS A 362 -0.05 18.55 -0.89
C LYS A 362 -1.15 18.70 -1.92
N ILE A 363 -0.84 19.31 -3.06
CA ILE A 363 -1.79 19.52 -4.17
C ILE A 363 -2.14 18.17 -4.81
N SER A 364 -1.15 17.32 -5.04
CA SER A 364 -1.35 15.96 -5.56
C SER A 364 -2.32 15.16 -4.69
N ARG A 365 -2.15 15.20 -3.36
CA ARG A 365 -3.06 14.53 -2.40
C ARG A 365 -4.49 15.06 -2.52
N ALA A 366 -4.67 16.38 -2.58
CA ALA A 366 -6.00 16.99 -2.72
C ALA A 366 -6.66 16.59 -4.05
N ILE A 367 -5.93 16.66 -5.16
CA ILE A 367 -6.45 16.36 -6.50
C ILE A 367 -6.76 14.88 -6.64
N PHE A 368 -5.76 14.01 -6.41
CA PHE A 368 -5.94 12.57 -6.61
C PHE A 368 -6.85 11.95 -5.57
N GLY A 369 -6.82 12.44 -4.32
CA GLY A 369 -7.81 12.08 -3.30
C GLY A 369 -9.23 12.37 -3.76
N SER A 370 -9.47 13.57 -4.30
CA SER A 370 -10.79 13.95 -4.82
C SER A 370 -11.19 13.14 -6.06
N MET A 371 -10.25 12.79 -6.96
CA MET A 371 -10.51 11.90 -8.09
C MET A 371 -10.93 10.49 -7.63
N LEU A 372 -10.25 9.95 -6.61
CA LEU A 372 -10.60 8.65 -6.04
C LEU A 372 -11.95 8.68 -5.30
N THR A 373 -12.31 9.80 -4.68
CA THR A 373 -13.65 10.00 -4.11
C THR A 373 -14.75 9.90 -5.18
N VAL A 374 -14.50 10.44 -6.39
CA VAL A 374 -15.43 10.25 -7.53
C VAL A 374 -15.55 8.78 -7.91
N VAL A 375 -14.42 8.05 -8.00
CA VAL A 375 -14.42 6.61 -8.29
C VAL A 375 -15.20 5.83 -7.22
N SER A 376 -14.98 6.16 -5.95
CA SER A 376 -15.67 5.56 -4.80
C SER A 376 -17.18 5.79 -4.83
N ALA A 377 -17.60 7.02 -5.09
CA ALA A 377 -19.01 7.38 -5.20
C ALA A 377 -19.71 6.64 -6.35
N LEU A 378 -19.02 6.48 -7.49
CA LEU A 378 -19.55 5.71 -8.61
C LEU A 378 -19.66 4.22 -8.28
N ALA A 379 -18.63 3.63 -7.68
CA ALA A 379 -18.65 2.22 -7.26
C ALA A 379 -19.77 1.93 -6.26
N SER A 380 -20.11 2.93 -5.41
CA SER A 380 -21.20 2.85 -4.44
C SER A 380 -22.59 3.13 -5.05
N SER A 381 -22.66 3.64 -6.28
CA SER A 381 -23.90 4.06 -6.91
C SER A 381 -24.50 2.98 -7.82
N ALA A 382 -25.83 3.09 -8.07
CA ALA A 382 -26.51 2.26 -9.06
C ALA A 382 -26.15 2.62 -10.52
N ALA A 383 -25.45 3.74 -10.75
CA ALA A 383 -25.03 4.17 -12.08
C ALA A 383 -23.96 3.23 -12.69
N MET A 384 -23.11 2.65 -11.84
CA MET A 384 -22.14 1.65 -12.28
C MET A 384 -22.79 0.27 -12.31
N PRO A 385 -22.86 -0.41 -13.49
CA PRO A 385 -23.53 -1.70 -13.62
C PRO A 385 -22.81 -2.80 -12.83
N GLU A 386 -23.56 -3.78 -12.37
CA GLU A 386 -22.97 -5.00 -11.79
C GLU A 386 -22.24 -5.81 -12.86
N LYS A 387 -21.15 -6.43 -12.46
CA LYS A 387 -20.28 -7.21 -13.35
C LYS A 387 -19.92 -8.55 -12.71
N SER A 388 -19.85 -9.58 -13.55
CA SER A 388 -19.25 -10.86 -13.18
C SER A 388 -17.73 -10.69 -12.98
N ALA A 389 -17.12 -11.59 -12.24
CA ALA A 389 -15.66 -11.64 -12.14
C ALA A 389 -14.97 -11.86 -13.49
N ASP A 390 -15.64 -12.53 -14.43
CA ASP A 390 -15.11 -12.83 -15.76
C ASP A 390 -15.21 -11.66 -16.74
N ASP A 391 -16.03 -10.67 -16.45
CA ASP A 391 -16.16 -9.47 -17.29
C ASP A 391 -14.92 -8.59 -17.22
N ALA A 392 -14.68 -7.81 -18.29
CA ALA A 392 -13.69 -6.76 -18.28
C ALA A 392 -14.00 -5.76 -17.17
N GLY A 393 -13.04 -5.51 -16.31
CA GLY A 393 -13.20 -4.70 -15.11
C GLY A 393 -12.46 -3.37 -15.16
N VAL A 394 -12.37 -2.77 -13.97
CA VAL A 394 -11.58 -1.58 -13.73
C VAL A 394 -10.52 -1.92 -12.67
N TRP A 395 -9.25 -1.75 -13.02
CA TRP A 395 -8.17 -1.85 -12.07
C TRP A 395 -7.83 -0.49 -11.48
N LEU A 396 -7.71 -0.46 -10.17
CA LEU A 396 -7.18 0.66 -9.42
C LEU A 396 -5.81 0.24 -8.86
N ILE A 397 -4.73 0.64 -9.55
CA ILE A 397 -3.35 0.30 -9.18
C ILE A 397 -2.74 1.51 -8.48
N LEU A 398 -2.54 1.41 -7.18
CA LEU A 398 -2.10 2.51 -6.32
C LEU A 398 -0.68 2.24 -5.81
N ASP A 399 0.34 2.62 -6.61
CA ASP A 399 1.74 2.57 -6.16
C ASP A 399 1.98 3.65 -5.10
N GLU A 400 2.64 3.28 -3.99
CA GLU A 400 2.89 4.17 -2.85
C GLU A 400 1.60 4.86 -2.36
N ALA A 401 0.58 4.07 -2.05
CA ALA A 401 -0.77 4.56 -1.72
C ALA A 401 -0.79 5.62 -0.60
N ARG A 402 0.19 5.62 0.30
CA ARG A 402 0.37 6.68 1.32
C ARG A 402 0.43 8.09 0.72
N GLN A 403 0.95 8.23 -0.50
CA GLN A 403 1.06 9.54 -1.16
C GLN A 403 -0.30 10.14 -1.55
N LEU A 404 -1.37 9.33 -1.56
CA LEU A 404 -2.74 9.79 -1.83
C LEU A 404 -3.38 10.53 -0.64
N GLY A 405 -2.76 10.43 0.54
CA GLY A 405 -3.27 11.02 1.77
C GLY A 405 -4.53 10.33 2.32
N PRO A 406 -5.06 10.80 3.46
CA PRO A 406 -6.17 10.15 4.15
C PRO A 406 -7.42 9.99 3.27
N ALA A 407 -7.86 11.05 2.57
CA ALA A 407 -9.05 11.02 1.72
C ALA A 407 -8.92 10.01 0.56
N GLY A 408 -7.76 9.96 -0.10
CA GLY A 408 -7.51 9.00 -1.18
C GLY A 408 -7.47 7.56 -0.69
N LEU A 409 -6.92 7.33 0.49
CA LEU A 409 -6.87 6.01 1.13
C LEU A 409 -8.26 5.56 1.59
N GLU A 410 -9.06 6.45 2.16
CA GLU A 410 -10.45 6.18 2.54
C GLU A 410 -11.30 5.84 1.32
N ALA A 411 -11.18 6.62 0.25
CA ALA A 411 -11.84 6.34 -1.02
C ALA A 411 -11.44 4.98 -1.59
N ALA A 412 -10.15 4.63 -1.60
CA ALA A 412 -9.66 3.33 -2.05
C ALA A 412 -10.21 2.18 -1.19
N THR A 413 -10.36 2.39 0.12
CA THR A 413 -10.97 1.43 1.05
C THR A 413 -12.43 1.20 0.71
N THR A 414 -13.21 2.27 0.56
CA THR A 414 -14.61 2.19 0.17
C THR A 414 -14.78 1.48 -1.18
N VAL A 415 -13.90 1.78 -2.16
CA VAL A 415 -13.89 1.05 -3.44
C VAL A 415 -13.63 -0.44 -3.23
N ALA A 416 -12.73 -0.82 -2.33
CA ALA A 416 -12.48 -2.23 -2.04
C ALA A 416 -13.67 -2.91 -1.34
N GLU A 417 -14.45 -2.18 -0.52
CA GLU A 417 -15.65 -2.71 0.15
C GLU A 417 -16.80 -2.98 -0.82
N VAL A 418 -17.09 -2.03 -1.70
CA VAL A 418 -18.31 -2.06 -2.52
C VAL A 418 -18.07 -2.33 -4.00
N GLY A 419 -16.84 -2.12 -4.48
CA GLY A 419 -16.51 -2.17 -5.91
C GLY A 419 -16.46 -3.58 -6.50
N ARG A 420 -16.38 -4.62 -5.66
CA ARG A 420 -16.30 -6.01 -6.09
C ARG A 420 -17.44 -6.41 -7.05
N SER A 421 -18.67 -6.11 -6.70
CA SER A 421 -19.86 -6.39 -7.51
C SER A 421 -19.94 -5.53 -8.78
N ARG A 422 -19.16 -4.46 -8.85
CA ARG A 422 -19.05 -3.54 -10.00
C ARG A 422 -17.85 -3.87 -10.90
N GLY A 423 -17.13 -4.96 -10.61
CA GLY A 423 -15.95 -5.35 -11.36
C GLY A 423 -14.73 -4.47 -11.11
N VAL A 424 -14.68 -3.73 -9.99
CA VAL A 424 -13.50 -2.95 -9.61
C VAL A 424 -12.53 -3.84 -8.84
N ARG A 425 -11.26 -3.77 -9.19
CA ARG A 425 -10.14 -4.50 -8.60
C ARG A 425 -9.12 -3.50 -8.09
N VAL A 426 -8.69 -3.63 -6.84
CA VAL A 426 -7.71 -2.72 -6.22
C VAL A 426 -6.42 -3.48 -5.99
N LEU A 427 -5.30 -2.92 -6.45
CA LEU A 427 -3.95 -3.33 -6.06
C LEU A 427 -3.29 -2.19 -5.30
N LEU A 428 -3.12 -2.36 -4.01
CA LEU A 428 -2.58 -1.37 -3.11
C LEU A 428 -1.10 -1.62 -2.85
N GLY A 429 -0.24 -0.66 -3.18
CA GLY A 429 1.20 -0.70 -2.91
C GLY A 429 1.57 0.10 -1.66
N LEU A 430 2.31 -0.54 -0.75
CA LEU A 430 2.84 0.06 0.47
C LEU A 430 4.33 -0.26 0.62
N GLN A 431 5.05 0.55 1.34
CA GLN A 431 6.40 0.20 1.80
C GLN A 431 6.32 -0.60 3.09
N ASP A 432 5.44 -0.16 3.99
CA ASP A 432 5.21 -0.76 5.30
C ASP A 432 3.75 -0.55 5.72
N GLN A 433 3.17 -1.55 6.37
CA GLN A 433 1.79 -1.50 6.87
C GLN A 433 1.63 -0.53 8.06
N GLU A 434 2.68 -0.33 8.86
CA GLU A 434 2.66 0.63 9.97
C GLU A 434 2.59 2.08 9.50
N GLN A 435 3.21 2.39 8.36
CA GLN A 435 3.10 3.72 7.75
C GLN A 435 1.66 4.04 7.33
N LEU A 436 0.90 3.03 6.90
CA LEU A 436 -0.52 3.21 6.62
C LEU A 436 -1.29 3.55 7.91
N ALA A 437 -1.03 2.82 8.99
CA ALA A 437 -1.66 3.08 10.28
C ALA A 437 -1.29 4.47 10.86
N ALA A 438 -0.10 4.97 10.57
CA ALA A 438 0.30 6.32 10.94
C ALA A 438 -0.44 7.41 10.15
N GLU A 439 -0.78 7.16 8.86
CA GLU A 439 -1.47 8.14 8.00
C GLU A 439 -2.98 8.21 8.29
N VAL A 440 -3.65 7.06 8.39
CA VAL A 440 -5.13 7.00 8.53
C VAL A 440 -5.61 6.65 9.95
N GLY A 441 -4.69 6.28 10.84
CA GLY A 441 -4.99 5.74 12.15
C GLY A 441 -5.19 4.22 12.13
N ARG A 442 -4.93 3.56 13.27
CA ARG A 442 -4.99 2.09 13.38
C ARG A 442 -6.38 1.51 13.12
N ASP A 443 -7.41 2.22 13.55
CA ASP A 443 -8.79 1.77 13.40
C ASP A 443 -9.23 1.72 11.92
N ALA A 444 -8.79 2.67 11.10
CA ALA A 444 -9.08 2.70 9.66
C ALA A 444 -8.14 1.76 8.86
N ALA A 445 -6.87 1.67 9.23
CA ALA A 445 -5.91 0.81 8.55
C ALA A 445 -6.24 -0.68 8.68
N GLY A 446 -6.76 -1.11 9.84
CA GLY A 446 -7.06 -2.51 10.11
C GLY A 446 -8.05 -3.14 9.12
N PRO A 447 -9.25 -2.58 8.89
CA PRO A 447 -10.19 -3.05 7.87
C PRO A 447 -9.57 -3.07 6.48
N MET A 448 -8.90 -2.00 6.07
CA MET A 448 -8.25 -1.87 4.76
C MET A 448 -7.25 -3.01 4.49
N LEU A 449 -6.43 -3.38 5.48
CA LEU A 449 -5.48 -4.48 5.37
C LEU A 449 -6.16 -5.86 5.35
N ARG A 450 -7.31 -6.03 6.05
CA ARG A 450 -8.02 -7.32 6.12
C ARG A 450 -8.83 -7.65 4.87
N MET A 451 -9.30 -6.65 4.12
CA MET A 451 -10.13 -6.86 2.94
C MET A 451 -9.39 -7.43 1.73
N GLN A 452 -8.05 -7.48 1.79
CA GLN A 452 -7.22 -7.94 0.67
C GLN A 452 -7.12 -9.46 0.66
N GLY A 453 -7.73 -10.11 -0.34
CA GLY A 453 -7.71 -11.56 -0.53
C GLY A 453 -6.38 -12.09 -1.06
N LEU A 454 -5.54 -11.23 -1.66
CA LEU A 454 -4.19 -11.53 -2.12
C LEU A 454 -3.20 -10.57 -1.44
N ARG A 455 -2.19 -11.09 -0.79
CA ARG A 455 -1.09 -10.29 -0.25
C ARG A 455 0.22 -10.73 -0.83
N LEU A 456 0.98 -9.78 -1.34
CA LEU A 456 2.27 -9.99 -1.98
C LEU A 456 3.34 -9.30 -1.14
N TYR A 457 4.21 -10.08 -0.54
CA TYR A 457 5.32 -9.59 0.24
C TYR A 457 6.60 -9.68 -0.57
N LEU A 458 7.25 -8.55 -0.73
CA LEU A 458 8.58 -8.43 -1.31
C LEU A 458 9.55 -8.10 -0.17
N ARG A 459 10.82 -7.83 -0.50
CA ARG A 459 11.86 -7.54 0.48
C ARG A 459 11.40 -6.48 1.49
N ALA A 460 11.44 -6.81 2.77
CA ALA A 460 11.05 -5.96 3.87
C ALA A 460 12.26 -5.49 4.72
N ALA A 461 12.14 -4.32 5.38
CA ALA A 461 13.08 -3.90 6.41
C ALA A 461 12.97 -4.82 7.63
N PRO A 462 14.03 -4.98 8.46
CA PRO A 462 14.03 -5.88 9.60
C PRO A 462 12.82 -5.70 10.53
N GLU A 463 12.51 -4.47 10.94
CA GLU A 463 11.37 -4.15 11.81
C GLU A 463 10.02 -4.52 11.16
N ALA A 464 9.85 -4.15 9.89
CA ALA A 464 8.65 -4.50 9.13
C ALA A 464 8.51 -6.03 8.97
N ALA A 465 9.62 -6.75 8.76
CA ALA A 465 9.65 -8.20 8.64
C ALA A 465 9.25 -8.89 9.96
N GLU A 466 9.71 -8.38 11.11
CA GLU A 466 9.30 -8.87 12.43
C GLU A 466 7.79 -8.67 12.67
N ASN A 467 7.27 -7.50 12.29
CA ASN A 467 5.86 -7.19 12.40
C ASN A 467 5.00 -8.06 11.48
N LEU A 468 5.47 -8.32 10.25
CA LEU A 468 4.81 -9.25 9.32
C LEU A 468 4.78 -10.66 9.90
N ALA A 469 5.92 -11.19 10.36
CA ALA A 469 6.01 -12.52 10.96
C ALA A 469 5.05 -12.67 12.16
N ARG A 470 4.97 -11.64 13.02
CA ARG A 470 4.05 -11.61 14.17
C ARG A 470 2.58 -11.55 13.74
N THR A 471 2.26 -10.76 12.70
CA THR A 471 0.89 -10.59 12.20
C THR A 471 0.37 -11.86 11.51
N ILE A 472 1.23 -12.57 10.79
CA ILE A 472 0.91 -13.86 10.17
C ILE A 472 0.64 -14.91 11.25
N GLY A 473 1.37 -14.83 12.37
CA GLY A 473 1.11 -15.63 13.57
C GLY A 473 1.83 -16.97 13.61
N GLU A 474 1.26 -17.89 14.35
CA GLU A 474 1.84 -19.18 14.69
C GLU A 474 1.04 -20.33 14.08
N ARG A 475 1.72 -21.44 13.84
CA ARG A 475 1.13 -22.73 13.46
C ARG A 475 1.38 -23.77 14.54
N GLU A 476 0.49 -24.71 14.67
CA GLU A 476 0.65 -25.86 15.55
C GLU A 476 1.24 -27.04 14.78
N ILE A 477 2.33 -27.58 15.32
CA ILE A 477 3.01 -28.75 14.78
C ILE A 477 3.00 -29.87 15.81
N GLN A 478 2.92 -31.09 15.34
CA GLN A 478 3.15 -32.28 16.13
C GLN A 478 4.57 -32.78 15.85
N ARG A 479 5.41 -32.85 16.91
CA ARG A 479 6.71 -33.50 16.85
C ARG A 479 6.61 -34.87 17.48
N ILE A 480 7.02 -35.89 16.75
CA ILE A 480 7.12 -37.26 17.25
C ILE A 480 8.58 -37.51 17.62
N GLN A 481 8.88 -37.50 18.92
CA GLN A 481 10.19 -37.85 19.44
C GLN A 481 10.21 -39.32 19.85
N SER A 482 11.20 -40.04 19.36
CA SER A 482 11.44 -41.44 19.77
C SER A 482 12.50 -41.43 20.85
N THR A 483 12.15 -41.84 22.06
CA THR A 483 13.10 -42.00 23.15
C THR A 483 13.66 -43.42 23.10
N ALA A 484 14.95 -43.55 22.75
CA ALA A 484 15.67 -44.81 22.84
C ALA A 484 16.34 -44.89 24.22
N GLN A 485 15.80 -45.70 25.11
CA GLN A 485 16.53 -46.14 26.32
C GLN A 485 17.11 -47.54 26.07
N ALA A 486 18.38 -47.71 26.36
CA ALA A 486 19.06 -48.99 26.19
C ALA A 486 18.32 -50.08 26.99
N GLY A 487 17.67 -51.00 26.31
CA GLY A 487 17.03 -52.19 26.88
C GLY A 487 15.50 -52.09 27.11
N ALA A 488 14.81 -51.02 26.72
CA ALA A 488 13.37 -50.89 26.87
C ALA A 488 12.62 -50.60 25.55
N VAL A 489 11.37 -50.97 25.52
CA VAL A 489 10.44 -50.76 24.40
C VAL A 489 10.43 -49.26 23.99
N GLN A 490 10.61 -48.99 22.70
CA GLN A 490 10.57 -47.65 22.11
C GLN A 490 9.25 -46.95 22.41
N GLY A 491 9.29 -45.95 23.27
CA GLY A 491 8.18 -45.02 23.47
C GLY A 491 8.23 -43.92 22.41
N LYS A 492 7.15 -43.71 21.65
CA LYS A 492 6.98 -42.52 20.82
C LYS A 492 6.17 -41.49 21.62
N THR A 493 6.76 -40.35 21.90
CA THR A 493 6.05 -39.23 22.55
C THR A 493 5.72 -38.19 21.50
N ALA A 494 4.44 -37.87 21.38
CA ALA A 494 3.97 -36.78 20.54
C ALA A 494 3.89 -35.50 21.38
N THR A 495 4.63 -34.48 21.02
CA THR A 495 4.55 -33.13 21.58
C THR A 495 3.87 -32.20 20.59
N TYR A 496 3.06 -31.28 21.09
CA TYR A 496 2.42 -30.25 20.29
C TYR A 496 3.08 -28.92 20.62
N ASP A 497 3.72 -28.32 19.60
CA ASP A 497 4.43 -27.06 19.74
C ASP A 497 3.79 -25.99 18.86
N ARG A 498 3.78 -24.75 19.33
CA ARG A 498 3.46 -23.59 18.51
C ARG A 498 4.73 -22.97 17.99
N VAL A 499 4.81 -22.83 16.69
CA VAL A 499 5.98 -22.23 16.01
C VAL A 499 5.50 -21.14 15.07
N PRO A 500 6.30 -20.07 14.85
CA PRO A 500 5.97 -19.06 13.84
C PRO A 500 5.75 -19.70 12.47
N VAL A 501 4.76 -19.19 11.73
CA VAL A 501 4.49 -19.61 10.34
C VAL A 501 5.64 -19.20 9.44
N ALA A 502 6.09 -17.95 9.58
CA ALA A 502 7.21 -17.36 8.86
C ALA A 502 8.14 -16.64 9.85
N LEU A 503 9.41 -16.58 9.53
CA LEU A 503 10.42 -15.84 10.29
C LEU A 503 10.67 -14.48 9.61
N ALA A 504 11.16 -13.50 10.36
CA ALA A 504 11.60 -12.22 9.78
C ALA A 504 12.61 -12.41 8.64
N ALA A 505 13.48 -13.43 8.76
CA ALA A 505 14.46 -13.78 7.74
C ALA A 505 13.83 -14.19 6.39
N ASP A 506 12.63 -14.78 6.40
CA ASP A 506 11.91 -15.15 5.17
C ASP A 506 11.58 -13.90 4.33
N PHE A 507 11.32 -12.75 4.96
CA PHE A 507 10.96 -11.49 4.30
C PHE A 507 12.18 -10.59 4.01
N THR A 508 13.17 -10.56 4.92
CA THR A 508 14.39 -9.78 4.68
C THR A 508 15.29 -10.41 3.64
N GLY A 509 15.22 -11.73 3.49
CA GLY A 509 15.98 -12.53 2.52
C GLY A 509 15.46 -12.45 1.08
N LEU A 510 14.25 -11.93 0.86
CA LEU A 510 13.71 -11.74 -0.49
C LEU A 510 14.54 -10.72 -1.26
N GLY A 511 14.70 -10.94 -2.56
CA GLY A 511 15.56 -10.09 -3.37
C GLY A 511 15.20 -10.07 -4.85
N VAL A 512 15.97 -9.27 -5.56
CA VAL A 512 15.97 -9.20 -7.03
C VAL A 512 17.31 -9.71 -7.52
N ARG A 513 17.30 -10.75 -8.31
CA ARG A 513 18.50 -11.36 -8.91
C ARG A 513 18.47 -11.18 -10.42
N SER A 514 19.63 -10.97 -11.02
CA SER A 514 19.76 -10.92 -12.47
C SER A 514 20.35 -12.22 -12.98
N ASP A 515 19.63 -12.88 -13.87
CA ASP A 515 20.06 -14.11 -14.55
C ASP A 515 19.83 -13.99 -16.05
N ALA A 516 20.89 -14.14 -16.84
CA ALA A 516 20.85 -14.11 -18.31
C ALA A 516 20.09 -12.89 -18.90
N GLY A 517 20.14 -11.74 -18.22
CA GLY A 517 19.46 -10.51 -18.64
C GLY A 517 17.98 -10.46 -18.28
N MET A 518 17.47 -11.45 -17.58
CA MET A 518 16.16 -11.47 -16.92
C MET A 518 16.33 -11.08 -15.46
N LEU A 519 15.26 -10.61 -14.84
CA LEU A 519 15.18 -10.39 -13.41
C LEU A 519 14.31 -11.47 -12.78
N ASP A 520 14.84 -12.15 -11.79
CA ASP A 520 14.11 -13.04 -10.91
C ASP A 520 13.85 -12.32 -9.59
N ILE A 521 12.58 -12.12 -9.27
CA ILE A 521 12.12 -11.35 -8.12
C ILE A 521 11.41 -12.30 -7.18
N ASP A 522 11.91 -12.41 -5.96
CA ASP A 522 11.29 -13.21 -4.91
C ASP A 522 10.04 -12.54 -4.39
N ILE A 523 8.93 -13.28 -4.31
CA ILE A 523 7.64 -12.84 -3.79
C ILE A 523 7.10 -13.92 -2.87
N ILE A 524 6.67 -13.56 -1.66
CA ILE A 524 5.81 -14.42 -0.86
C ILE A 524 4.36 -13.99 -1.10
N ALA A 525 3.58 -14.84 -1.77
CA ALA A 525 2.16 -14.65 -1.97
C ALA A 525 1.39 -15.32 -0.83
N GLN A 526 0.56 -14.56 -0.13
CA GLN A 526 -0.37 -15.07 0.86
C GLN A 526 -1.78 -15.05 0.31
N VAL A 527 -2.42 -16.22 0.36
CA VAL A 527 -3.79 -16.46 -0.06
C VAL A 527 -4.45 -17.31 1.02
N ASP A 528 -5.50 -16.77 1.63
CA ASP A 528 -6.16 -17.38 2.77
C ASP A 528 -5.14 -17.70 3.91
N ASP A 529 -4.98 -18.95 4.29
CA ASP A 529 -4.02 -19.42 5.30
C ASP A 529 -2.75 -20.05 4.69
N VAL A 530 -2.50 -19.82 3.40
CA VAL A 530 -1.35 -20.36 2.69
C VAL A 530 -0.41 -19.24 2.23
N LEU A 531 0.88 -19.40 2.52
CA LEU A 531 1.96 -18.54 2.04
C LEU A 531 2.83 -19.34 1.05
N CYS A 532 3.05 -18.78 -0.12
CA CYS A 532 3.79 -19.38 -1.21
C CYS A 532 4.98 -18.50 -1.61
N HIS A 533 6.21 -19.00 -1.47
CA HIS A 533 7.38 -18.33 -2.04
C HIS A 533 7.43 -18.60 -3.54
N LEU A 534 7.28 -17.54 -4.33
CA LEU A 534 7.24 -17.57 -5.78
C LEU A 534 8.43 -16.79 -6.36
N ILE A 535 8.83 -17.13 -7.58
CA ILE A 535 9.82 -16.37 -8.34
C ILE A 535 9.11 -15.74 -9.54
N GLN A 536 9.05 -14.42 -9.56
CA GLN A 536 8.54 -13.66 -10.69
C GLN A 536 9.68 -13.34 -11.65
N ARG A 537 9.70 -14.00 -12.80
CA ARG A 537 10.69 -13.77 -13.85
C ARG A 537 10.22 -12.70 -14.81
N VAL A 538 11.04 -11.66 -15.00
CA VAL A 538 10.68 -10.47 -15.78
C VAL A 538 11.80 -10.08 -16.73
N ASP A 539 11.46 -9.75 -17.97
CA ASP A 539 12.39 -9.10 -18.91
C ASP A 539 12.38 -7.58 -18.66
N PRO A 540 13.42 -6.98 -18.05
CA PRO A 540 13.46 -5.56 -17.74
C PRO A 540 13.45 -4.67 -19.00
N ARG A 541 13.82 -5.21 -20.17
CA ARG A 541 13.82 -4.48 -21.43
C ARG A 541 12.41 -4.08 -21.86
N ARG A 542 11.39 -4.85 -21.45
CA ARG A 542 9.96 -4.54 -21.73
C ARG A 542 9.48 -3.27 -21.04
N TYR A 543 10.16 -2.85 -19.96
CA TYR A 543 9.76 -1.73 -19.10
C TYR A 543 10.73 -0.56 -19.16
N ARG A 544 11.56 -0.52 -20.22
CA ARG A 544 12.42 0.63 -20.47
C ARG A 544 11.57 1.88 -20.74
N PRO A 545 12.02 3.05 -20.26
CA PRO A 545 11.38 4.31 -20.59
C PRO A 545 11.27 4.52 -22.11
N ARG A 546 10.08 4.86 -22.57
CA ARG A 546 9.77 5.24 -23.96
C ARG A 546 9.75 6.75 -24.13
N GLY A 547 9.58 7.47 -23.02
CA GLY A 547 9.52 8.93 -22.96
C GLY A 547 9.94 9.45 -21.61
N PRO A 548 9.93 10.77 -21.42
CA PRO A 548 10.25 11.37 -20.11
C PRO A 548 9.15 11.06 -19.08
N ALA A 549 9.56 10.85 -17.83
CA ALA A 549 8.65 10.66 -16.70
C ALA A 549 7.79 11.90 -16.43
N LEU A 550 8.33 13.08 -16.68
CA LEU A 550 7.67 14.37 -16.54
C LEU A 550 8.10 15.30 -17.68
N LEU A 551 7.14 15.97 -18.29
CA LEU A 551 7.36 17.10 -19.18
C LEU A 551 6.75 18.35 -18.52
N PRO A 552 7.57 19.22 -17.87
CA PRO A 552 7.05 20.30 -17.04
C PRO A 552 6.14 21.26 -17.82
N SER A 553 4.95 21.53 -17.32
CA SER A 553 4.01 22.51 -17.87
C SER A 553 4.43 23.92 -17.49
N GLN A 554 4.76 24.75 -18.48
CA GLN A 554 5.05 26.16 -18.27
C GLN A 554 3.82 26.94 -17.78
N ALA A 555 2.63 26.58 -18.26
CA ALA A 555 1.38 27.21 -17.85
C ALA A 555 1.07 26.96 -16.36
N TRP A 556 1.36 25.77 -15.86
CA TRP A 556 1.26 25.47 -14.44
C TRP A 556 2.21 26.30 -13.59
N SER A 557 3.48 26.39 -13.99
CA SER A 557 4.49 27.18 -13.30
C SER A 557 4.18 28.69 -13.34
N HIS A 558 3.70 29.19 -14.48
CA HIS A 558 3.28 30.59 -14.63
C HIS A 558 2.05 30.90 -13.77
N GLY A 559 1.06 30.01 -13.75
CA GLY A 559 -0.13 30.11 -12.87
C GLY A 559 0.24 30.18 -11.39
N ALA A 560 1.28 29.46 -10.96
CA ALA A 560 1.79 29.54 -9.60
C ALA A 560 2.37 30.94 -9.27
N LEU A 561 3.07 31.56 -10.22
CA LEU A 561 3.59 32.92 -10.04
C LEU A 561 2.48 33.96 -10.01
N LEU A 562 1.43 33.80 -10.81
CA LEU A 562 0.26 34.70 -10.79
C LEU A 562 -0.50 34.60 -9.47
N ALA A 563 -0.61 33.41 -8.90
CA ALA A 563 -1.27 33.19 -7.60
C ALA A 563 -0.47 33.82 -6.43
N LEU A 564 0.82 34.05 -6.59
CA LEU A 564 1.69 34.71 -5.59
C LEU A 564 1.73 36.22 -5.74
N GLN A 565 1.24 36.80 -6.83
CA GLN A 565 1.18 38.25 -6.98
C GLN A 565 0.12 38.81 -6.02
N PRO A 566 0.45 39.82 -5.18
CA PRO A 566 -0.57 40.48 -4.40
C PRO A 566 -1.60 41.07 -5.37
N GLN A 567 -2.88 40.76 -5.14
CA GLN A 567 -3.95 41.36 -5.92
C GLN A 567 -3.82 42.88 -5.84
N PRO A 568 -3.96 43.60 -6.96
CA PRO A 568 -3.93 45.05 -6.92
C PRO A 568 -5.03 45.49 -5.93
N GLN A 569 -4.58 46.10 -4.84
CA GLN A 569 -5.55 46.75 -3.95
C GLN A 569 -6.36 47.73 -4.81
N PRO A 570 -7.68 47.77 -4.66
CA PRO A 570 -8.49 48.75 -5.35
C PRO A 570 -7.88 50.13 -5.06
N GLN A 571 -7.42 50.78 -6.11
CA GLN A 571 -6.94 52.14 -5.98
C GLN A 571 -8.12 52.95 -5.43
N HIS A 572 -8.06 53.30 -4.15
CA HIS A 572 -8.88 54.38 -3.64
C HIS A 572 -8.55 55.59 -4.53
N GLU A 573 -9.49 56.01 -5.36
CA GLU A 573 -9.41 57.33 -6.01
C GLU A 573 -9.06 58.32 -4.92
N ALA A 574 -7.87 58.83 -4.97
CA ALA A 574 -7.43 59.89 -4.06
C ALA A 574 -8.31 61.09 -4.34
N GLY A 575 -9.25 61.34 -3.40
CA GLY A 575 -9.95 62.60 -3.37
C GLY A 575 -8.96 63.75 -3.40
N PRO A 576 -9.36 64.94 -3.87
CA PRO A 576 -8.46 66.05 -4.11
C PRO A 576 -7.61 66.36 -2.87
N VAL A 577 -6.31 66.30 -3.01
CA VAL A 577 -5.32 66.63 -1.99
C VAL A 577 -5.47 68.12 -1.68
N LEU A 578 -6.10 68.46 -0.53
CA LEU A 578 -5.98 69.78 0.06
C LEU A 578 -4.51 69.98 0.47
N ALA A 579 -3.90 71.02 -0.11
CA ALA A 579 -2.54 71.40 0.19
C ALA A 579 -2.37 71.68 1.69
N PRO A 580 -1.28 71.21 2.34
CA PRO A 580 -1.04 71.51 3.75
C PRO A 580 -0.71 72.98 3.94
N GLN A 581 -1.47 73.68 4.80
CA GLN A 581 -1.05 74.96 5.37
C GLN A 581 0.22 74.75 6.19
N ARG A 582 1.25 75.55 5.85
CA ARG A 582 2.47 75.63 6.64
C ARG A 582 2.12 76.41 7.93
N ASP A 583 2.16 75.75 9.05
CA ASP A 583 2.37 76.40 10.35
C ASP A 583 3.87 76.36 10.66
N ALA A 584 4.40 77.56 10.84
CA ALA A 584 5.73 77.79 11.36
C ALA A 584 5.67 77.65 12.89
N ASP A 585 6.74 77.13 13.44
CA ASP A 585 7.12 77.03 14.84
C ASP A 585 6.96 75.63 15.46
N ALA A 586 8.12 74.97 15.55
CA ALA A 586 8.70 74.53 16.82
C ALA A 586 9.88 73.58 16.60
N ASP A 587 11.06 74.12 16.68
CA ASP A 587 12.26 73.37 17.07
C ASP A 587 12.05 72.82 18.50
N ALA A 588 11.98 71.53 18.68
CA ALA A 588 12.22 70.87 19.95
C ALA A 588 12.87 69.51 19.70
N VAL A 589 14.19 69.50 19.92
CA VAL A 589 15.03 68.34 20.07
C VAL A 589 14.50 67.48 21.23
N MET A 590 14.17 66.24 20.94
CA MET A 590 13.98 65.21 21.95
C MET A 590 15.10 64.17 21.87
N PRO A 591 15.67 63.74 23.01
CA PRO A 591 16.77 62.80 23.06
C PRO A 591 16.33 61.36 22.83
N ALA A 592 17.23 60.52 22.32
CA ALA A 592 17.07 59.09 22.14
C ALA A 592 16.84 58.36 23.49
N PRO A 593 15.97 57.36 23.57
CA PRO A 593 15.88 56.49 24.74
C PRO A 593 16.97 55.42 24.69
N ASP A 594 17.58 55.23 25.86
CA ASP A 594 18.58 54.22 26.19
C ASP A 594 18.03 52.82 25.98
N ALA A 595 18.88 51.93 25.41
CA ALA A 595 18.77 50.50 25.48
C ALA A 595 19.22 50.09 26.90
N ASP A 596 18.28 49.50 27.67
CA ASP A 596 18.46 48.51 28.74
C ASP A 596 17.27 48.62 29.73
N ALA A 597 16.31 47.71 29.60
CA ALA A 597 15.42 47.29 30.70
C ALA A 597 14.66 46.03 30.32
N ASP A 598 15.10 44.94 30.93
CA ASP A 598 14.31 43.87 31.55
C ASP A 598 13.34 43.02 30.69
N ALA A 599 13.86 41.88 30.28
CA ALA A 599 13.13 40.63 30.14
C ALA A 599 12.80 40.09 31.54
N ASP A 600 11.54 40.31 32.00
CA ASP A 600 10.89 39.53 33.07
C ASP A 600 9.52 40.19 33.32
N ASP A 601 8.47 39.64 32.74
CA ASP A 601 7.09 39.62 33.32
C ASP A 601 6.08 39.08 32.30
N PHE A 602 6.06 37.75 32.09
CA PHE A 602 4.92 37.08 31.42
C PHE A 602 4.68 35.69 32.01
N SER A 603 4.74 35.55 33.34
CA SER A 603 4.46 34.27 34.03
C SER A 603 3.15 34.24 34.85
N ASP A 604 2.34 35.28 34.83
CA ASP A 604 1.16 35.36 35.72
C ASP A 604 -0.22 35.35 35.04
N LEU A 605 -0.37 34.68 33.87
CA LEU A 605 -1.70 34.50 33.25
C LEU A 605 -2.08 33.06 32.93
N LEU A 606 -1.47 32.08 33.59
CA LEU A 606 -1.95 30.69 33.59
C LEU A 606 -2.39 30.29 34.98
N GLY A 607 -3.66 30.57 35.27
CA GLY A 607 -4.35 30.15 36.48
C GLY A 607 -4.30 28.64 36.65
N SER A 608 -3.71 28.22 37.76
CA SER A 608 -3.67 26.88 38.31
C SER A 608 -5.09 26.33 38.53
N GLY A 609 -5.50 25.37 37.72
CA GLY A 609 -6.63 24.47 37.95
C GLY A 609 -6.14 23.08 38.25
N ALA A 610 -5.68 22.80 39.46
CA ALA A 610 -5.40 21.47 39.94
C ALA A 610 -6.72 20.78 40.31
N GLY A 611 -7.18 19.82 39.51
CA GLY A 611 -8.17 18.82 39.88
C GLY A 611 -7.48 17.60 40.52
N PRO A 612 -8.14 16.90 41.45
CA PRO A 612 -7.51 15.89 42.32
C PRO A 612 -7.16 14.59 41.57
N ARG A 613 -5.99 14.04 41.89
CA ARG A 613 -5.55 12.69 41.49
C ARG A 613 -6.46 11.64 42.16
N PRO A 614 -6.82 10.55 41.47
CA PRO A 614 -7.41 9.40 42.14
C PRO A 614 -6.33 8.53 42.79
N ASP A 615 -6.61 8.11 44.01
CA ASP A 615 -5.87 7.19 44.85
C ASP A 615 -5.81 5.77 44.24
N PRO A 616 -4.70 5.07 44.34
CA PRO A 616 -4.60 3.67 43.89
C PRO A 616 -4.77 2.72 45.08
N ASP A 617 -6.00 2.47 45.52
CA ASP A 617 -6.32 1.28 46.33
C ASP A 617 -7.85 1.16 46.46
N ASN A 618 -8.45 0.35 45.66
CA ASN A 618 -9.61 -0.44 46.04
C ASN A 618 -9.79 -1.65 45.13
N SER A 619 -9.13 -2.73 45.50
CA SER A 619 -9.46 -4.09 45.05
C SER A 619 -10.63 -4.60 45.88
N GLY A 620 -11.67 -5.06 45.23
CA GLY A 620 -12.63 -5.92 45.94
C GLY A 620 -14.03 -5.96 45.33
N LEU A 621 -14.35 -7.12 44.75
CA LEU A 621 -15.65 -7.83 44.83
C LEU A 621 -16.86 -7.19 44.11
N ASP A 622 -17.72 -7.80 43.39
CA ASP A 622 -18.24 -9.17 43.21
C ASP A 622 -19.13 -9.24 41.96
N LEU A 623 -19.14 -10.37 41.36
CA LEU A 623 -20.18 -11.15 40.67
C LEU A 623 -21.61 -10.54 40.57
N GLU A 624 -22.10 -10.33 39.35
CA GLU A 624 -23.23 -11.09 38.75
C GLU A 624 -23.19 -10.98 37.22
#